data_c741881a3617f71e6e4c436e4e0ae879
#
_entry.id   c741881a3617f71e6e4c436e4e0ae879
#
_cell.length_a   1.000
_cell.length_b   1.000
_cell.length_c   1.000
_cell.angle_alpha   90.00
_cell.angle_beta   90.00
_cell.angle_gamma   90.00
#
_symmetry.space_group_name_H-M   'P 1'
#
loop_
_entity.id
_entity.type
_entity.pdbx_description
1 polymer ?
#
loop_
_entity_poly.entity_id
_entity_poly.type
_entity_poly.pdbx_seq_one_letter_code
_entity_poly.pdbx_strand_id
1 'polypeptide(L)'
;MTIFIAGGSGFIGRRLVPLLAQRGEEIVCMDINPQTADFGQLGKQVKVVRGDVSQFDDVMAAMTAAKPHRAINLAYWLGSEHPPRVAFKLNVLGMDNVFEAARLVGCNRVAYASSLA
;
A
#
# COMPACT_ATOMS: atom_id res chain seq x y z
N MET A 1 -8.27 -6.00 13.35
CA MET A 1 -8.48 -6.03 11.88
C MET A 1 -7.17 -5.89 11.17
N THR A 2 -7.06 -6.47 10.00
CA THR A 2 -5.84 -6.33 9.18
C THR A 2 -6.09 -5.31 8.08
N ILE A 3 -5.17 -4.36 7.93
CA ILE A 3 -5.19 -3.33 6.91
C ILE A 3 -3.98 -3.51 6.03
N PHE A 4 -4.19 -3.61 4.72
CA PHE A 4 -3.12 -3.62 3.73
C PHE A 4 -2.90 -2.19 3.24
N ILE A 5 -1.63 -1.75 3.20
CA ILE A 5 -1.28 -0.42 2.73
C ILE A 5 -0.21 -0.52 1.65
N ALA A 6 -0.55 -0.15 0.43
CA ALA A 6 0.42 0.00 -0.65
C ALA A 6 1.05 1.38 -0.54
N GLY A 7 2.38 1.45 -0.57
CA GLY A 7 3.11 2.70 -0.40
C GLY A 7 3.22 3.13 1.05
N GLY A 8 3.14 2.18 1.98
CA GLY A 8 3.13 2.47 3.41
C GLY A 8 4.42 3.05 3.97
N SER A 9 5.53 2.92 3.24
CA SER A 9 6.82 3.47 3.68
C SER A 9 7.05 4.91 3.21
N GLY A 10 6.10 5.48 2.47
CA GLY A 10 6.21 6.83 1.95
C GLY A 10 5.85 7.91 2.96
N PHE A 11 5.72 9.14 2.46
CA PHE A 11 5.50 10.32 3.30
C PHE A 11 4.24 10.20 4.17
N ILE A 12 3.12 9.83 3.56
CA ILE A 12 1.86 9.68 4.30
C ILE A 12 1.90 8.43 5.16
N GLY A 13 2.38 7.32 4.61
CA GLY A 13 2.40 6.03 5.29
C GLY A 13 3.21 6.04 6.58
N ARG A 14 4.34 6.73 6.59
CA ARG A 14 5.18 6.82 7.80
C ARG A 14 4.45 7.44 8.98
N ARG A 15 3.45 8.26 8.71
CA ARG A 15 2.63 8.88 9.74
C ARG A 15 1.36 8.08 10.02
N LEU A 16 0.76 7.53 8.99
CA LEU A 16 -0.50 6.80 9.11
C LEU A 16 -0.33 5.45 9.82
N VAL A 17 0.73 4.72 9.49
CA VAL A 17 0.94 3.38 10.04
C VAL A 17 1.01 3.37 11.57
N PRO A 18 1.80 4.26 12.22
CA PRO A 18 1.81 4.30 13.68
C PRO A 18 0.45 4.64 14.28
N LEU A 19 -0.32 5.53 13.64
CA LEU A 19 -1.64 5.89 14.14
C LEU A 19 -2.61 4.71 14.10
N LEU A 20 -2.58 3.95 13.01
CA LEU A 20 -3.41 2.76 12.89
C LEU A 20 -2.99 1.68 13.87
N ALA A 21 -1.69 1.51 14.07
CA ALA A 21 -1.17 0.55 15.03
C ALA A 21 -1.62 0.90 16.46
N GLN A 22 -1.62 2.18 16.82
CA GLN A 22 -2.11 2.63 18.12
C GLN A 22 -3.58 2.31 18.33
N ARG A 23 -4.35 2.20 17.26
CA ARG A 23 -5.77 1.85 17.32
C ARG A 23 -5.99 0.34 17.40
N GLY A 24 -4.93 -0.43 17.51
CA GLY A 24 -5.01 -1.88 17.62
C GLY A 24 -5.10 -2.63 16.30
N GLU A 25 -4.87 -1.94 15.17
CA GLU A 25 -4.91 -2.58 13.86
C GLU A 25 -3.62 -3.35 13.58
N GLU A 26 -3.74 -4.46 12.88
CA GLU A 26 -2.60 -5.15 12.28
C GLU A 26 -2.41 -4.63 10.86
N ILE A 27 -1.17 -4.34 10.48
CA ILE A 27 -0.88 -3.67 9.23
C ILE A 27 0.12 -4.47 8.42
N VAL A 28 -0.18 -4.63 7.12
CA VAL A 28 0.77 -5.16 6.14
C VAL A 28 1.05 -4.03 5.15
N CYS A 29 2.28 -3.54 5.16
CA CYS A 29 2.73 -2.51 4.22
C CYS A 29 3.45 -3.17 3.06
N MET A 30 3.09 -2.80 1.83
CA MET A 30 3.85 -3.18 0.65
C MET A 30 4.45 -1.92 0.04
N ASP A 31 5.74 -1.97 -0.24
CA ASP A 31 6.44 -0.86 -0.86
C ASP A 31 7.55 -1.38 -1.76
N ILE A 32 7.90 -0.63 -2.79
CA ILE A 32 9.02 -0.99 -3.66
C ILE A 32 10.35 -0.76 -2.93
N ASN A 33 10.39 0.17 -1.99
CA ASN A 33 11.54 0.45 -1.13
C ASN A 33 11.11 0.40 0.34
N PRO A 34 10.90 -0.80 0.89
CA PRO A 34 10.35 -0.93 2.24
C PRO A 34 11.26 -0.36 3.33
N GLN A 35 12.56 -0.23 3.06
CA GLN A 35 13.52 0.31 4.01
C GLN A 35 13.42 1.82 4.20
N THR A 36 12.58 2.51 3.42
CA THR A 36 12.42 3.97 3.51
C THR A 36 11.84 4.39 4.86
N ALA A 37 11.06 3.54 5.49
CA ALA A 37 10.53 3.79 6.83
C ALA A 37 10.92 2.66 7.76
N ASP A 38 11.12 2.98 9.03
CA ASP A 38 11.43 2.00 10.07
C ASP A 38 10.23 1.87 11.01
N PHE A 39 9.55 0.74 10.92
CA PHE A 39 8.43 0.41 11.79
C PHE A 39 8.78 -0.64 12.84
N GLY A 40 10.09 -0.92 13.05
CA GLY A 40 10.54 -1.98 13.93
C GLY A 40 10.04 -1.87 15.36
N GLN A 41 9.90 -0.64 15.87
CA GLN A 41 9.39 -0.40 17.21
C GLN A 41 7.92 -0.76 17.39
N LEU A 42 7.17 -0.94 16.31
CA LEU A 42 5.78 -1.36 16.36
C LEU A 42 5.65 -2.89 16.40
N GLY A 43 6.76 -3.60 16.29
CA GLY A 43 6.83 -5.04 16.47
C GLY A 43 6.03 -5.83 15.45
N LYS A 44 5.40 -6.88 15.94
CA LYS A 44 4.64 -7.81 15.08
C LYS A 44 3.35 -7.21 14.51
N GLN A 45 2.94 -6.06 15.01
CA GLN A 45 1.73 -5.38 14.56
C GLN A 45 1.86 -4.87 13.13
N VAL A 46 3.09 -4.59 12.67
CA VAL A 46 3.37 -4.07 11.34
C VAL A 46 4.32 -5.01 10.63
N LYS A 47 3.86 -5.57 9.53
CA LYS A 47 4.68 -6.38 8.63
C LYS A 47 4.93 -5.59 7.36
N VAL A 48 6.19 -5.57 6.91
CA VAL A 48 6.57 -4.84 5.70
C VAL A 48 7.03 -5.84 4.66
N VAL A 49 6.47 -5.74 3.45
CA VAL A 49 6.86 -6.60 2.33
C VAL A 49 7.25 -5.74 1.14
N ARG A 50 8.15 -6.26 0.32
CA ARG A 50 8.54 -5.60 -0.91
C ARG A 50 7.61 -6.01 -2.04
N GLY A 51 7.17 -5.04 -2.84
CA GLY A 51 6.37 -5.31 -4.01
C GLY A 51 6.12 -4.04 -4.80
N ASP A 52 5.83 -4.21 -6.09
CA ASP A 52 5.57 -3.14 -7.04
C ASP A 52 4.09 -3.14 -7.40
N VAL A 53 3.39 -2.04 -7.12
CA VAL A 53 1.95 -1.94 -7.41
C VAL A 53 1.64 -2.06 -8.90
N SER A 54 2.59 -1.72 -9.77
CA SER A 54 2.41 -1.88 -11.23
C SER A 54 2.44 -3.35 -11.67
N GLN A 55 2.84 -4.25 -10.78
CA GLN A 55 2.86 -5.70 -11.02
C GLN A 55 1.73 -6.36 -10.25
N PHE A 56 0.70 -6.76 -10.96
CA PHE A 56 -0.49 -7.34 -10.32
C PHE A 56 -0.14 -8.56 -9.45
N ASP A 57 0.80 -9.38 -9.92
CA ASP A 57 1.21 -10.58 -9.17
C ASP A 57 1.77 -10.24 -7.80
N ASP A 58 2.55 -9.15 -7.69
CA ASP A 58 3.09 -8.70 -6.41
C ASP A 58 1.97 -8.30 -5.45
N VAL A 59 1.02 -7.51 -5.96
CA VAL A 59 -0.10 -7.02 -5.15
C VAL A 59 -0.98 -8.19 -4.71
N MET A 60 -1.29 -9.09 -5.63
CA MET A 60 -2.16 -10.23 -5.34
C MET A 60 -1.53 -11.18 -4.34
N ALA A 61 -0.23 -11.45 -4.48
CA ALA A 61 0.49 -12.31 -3.53
C ALA A 61 0.49 -11.71 -2.12
N ALA A 62 0.77 -10.41 -2.01
CA ALA A 62 0.79 -9.74 -0.71
C ALA A 62 -0.59 -9.71 -0.07
N MET A 63 -1.62 -9.42 -0.84
CA MET A 63 -2.99 -9.38 -0.32
C MET A 63 -3.52 -10.77 0.06
N THR A 64 -3.18 -11.78 -0.73
CA THR A 64 -3.58 -13.16 -0.42
C THR A 64 -2.97 -13.62 0.90
N ALA A 65 -1.70 -13.27 1.13
CA ALA A 65 -1.01 -13.61 2.37
C ALA A 65 -1.56 -12.82 3.56
N ALA A 66 -1.88 -11.54 3.36
CA ALA A 66 -2.34 -10.65 4.43
C ALA A 66 -3.79 -10.91 4.83
N LYS A 67 -4.64 -11.29 3.88
CA LYS A 67 -6.09 -11.44 4.07
C LYS A 67 -6.70 -10.20 4.75
N PRO A 68 -6.52 -9.02 4.15
CA PRO A 68 -6.92 -7.78 4.80
C PRO A 68 -8.43 -7.59 4.78
N HIS A 69 -8.93 -6.90 5.79
CA HIS A 69 -10.31 -6.45 5.84
C HIS A 69 -10.48 -5.15 5.05
N ARG A 70 -9.44 -4.33 5.03
CA ARG A 70 -9.42 -3.03 4.34
C ARG A 70 -8.09 -2.86 3.62
N ALA A 71 -8.11 -2.07 2.57
CA ALA A 71 -6.90 -1.75 1.81
C ALA A 71 -6.81 -0.24 1.59
N ILE A 72 -5.59 0.29 1.62
CA ILE A 72 -5.31 1.69 1.37
C ILE A 72 -4.20 1.78 0.34
N ASN A 73 -4.42 2.54 -0.72
CA ASN A 73 -3.39 2.78 -1.73
C ASN A 73 -2.82 4.17 -1.57
N LEU A 74 -1.56 4.25 -1.15
CA LEU A 74 -0.78 5.48 -1.06
C LEU A 74 0.36 5.49 -2.08
N ALA A 75 0.49 4.46 -2.90
CA ALA A 75 1.55 4.35 -3.89
C ALA A 75 1.21 5.24 -5.09
N TYR A 76 1.89 6.38 -5.17
CA TYR A 76 1.65 7.36 -6.21
C TYR A 76 2.93 8.17 -6.45
N TRP A 77 3.17 8.52 -7.69
CA TRP A 77 4.32 9.34 -8.08
C TRP A 77 3.85 10.71 -8.55
N LEU A 78 4.30 11.76 -7.88
CA LEU A 78 3.90 13.13 -8.17
C LEU A 78 4.91 13.90 -9.02
N GLY A 79 6.11 13.38 -9.17
CA GLY A 79 7.18 14.08 -9.87
C GLY A 79 7.11 13.92 -11.38
N SER A 80 7.94 14.69 -12.06
CA SER A 80 8.11 14.63 -13.51
C SER A 80 9.38 13.86 -13.91
N GLU A 81 10.04 13.21 -12.97
CA GLU A 81 11.29 12.49 -13.22
C GLU A 81 11.08 11.19 -13.99
N HIS A 82 9.86 10.66 -13.99
CA HIS A 82 9.56 9.46 -14.76
C HIS A 82 8.93 9.81 -16.10
N PRO A 83 9.23 9.03 -17.14
CA PRO A 83 8.48 9.17 -18.39
C PRO A 83 6.98 8.96 -18.16
N PRO A 84 6.11 9.61 -18.95
CA PRO A 84 4.65 9.49 -18.76
C PRO A 84 4.14 8.06 -18.74
N ARG A 85 4.76 7.17 -19.51
CA ARG A 85 4.34 5.75 -19.53
C ARG A 85 4.62 5.05 -18.21
N VAL A 86 5.74 5.35 -17.57
CA VAL A 86 6.09 4.79 -16.26
C VAL A 86 5.15 5.33 -15.20
N ALA A 87 4.91 6.65 -15.23
CA ALA A 87 3.98 7.29 -14.31
C ALA A 87 2.57 6.70 -14.45
N PHE A 88 2.11 6.43 -15.67
CA PHE A 88 0.81 5.80 -15.93
C PHE A 88 0.74 4.40 -15.29
N LYS A 89 1.77 3.58 -15.50
CA LYS A 89 1.79 2.23 -14.92
C LYS A 89 1.71 2.26 -13.41
N LEU A 90 2.42 3.19 -12.79
CA LEU A 90 2.45 3.28 -11.35
C LEU A 90 1.16 3.88 -10.78
N ASN A 91 0.71 4.98 -11.35
CA ASN A 91 -0.40 5.75 -10.78
C ASN A 91 -1.77 5.23 -11.19
N VAL A 92 -1.91 4.73 -12.42
CA VAL A 92 -3.21 4.27 -12.94
C VAL A 92 -3.33 2.76 -12.82
N LEU A 93 -2.41 2.01 -13.44
CA LEU A 93 -2.46 0.56 -13.38
C LEU A 93 -2.19 0.05 -11.97
N GLY A 94 -1.31 0.72 -11.21
CA GLY A 94 -1.06 0.35 -9.83
C GLY A 94 -2.31 0.49 -8.97
N MET A 95 -3.05 1.57 -9.14
CA MET A 95 -4.31 1.76 -8.42
C MET A 95 -5.35 0.69 -8.81
N ASP A 96 -5.48 0.43 -10.10
CA ASP A 96 -6.37 -0.62 -10.59
C ASP A 96 -6.00 -1.98 -10.01
N ASN A 97 -4.72 -2.29 -9.95
CA ASN A 97 -4.24 -3.55 -9.38
C ASN A 97 -4.62 -3.69 -7.91
N VAL A 98 -4.48 -2.62 -7.13
CA VAL A 98 -4.86 -2.64 -5.72
C VAL A 98 -6.37 -2.84 -5.56
N PHE A 99 -7.17 -2.13 -6.35
CA PHE A 99 -8.62 -2.28 -6.32
C PHE A 99 -9.06 -3.69 -6.69
N GLU A 100 -8.51 -4.24 -7.77
CA GLU A 100 -8.87 -5.59 -8.24
C GLU A 100 -8.46 -6.66 -7.23
N ALA A 101 -7.24 -6.58 -6.71
CA ALA A 101 -6.79 -7.53 -5.70
C ALA A 101 -7.64 -7.46 -4.44
N ALA A 102 -7.98 -6.24 -4.00
CA ALA A 102 -8.84 -6.04 -2.84
C ALA A 102 -10.22 -6.65 -3.05
N ARG A 103 -10.78 -6.50 -4.24
CA ARG A 103 -12.06 -7.13 -4.61
C ARG A 103 -11.98 -8.65 -4.52
N LEU A 104 -10.91 -9.21 -5.09
CA LEU A 104 -10.73 -10.67 -5.17
C LEU A 104 -10.53 -11.31 -3.80
N VAL A 105 -9.86 -10.62 -2.87
CA VAL A 105 -9.66 -11.15 -1.51
C VAL A 105 -10.80 -10.80 -0.55
N GLY A 106 -11.78 -10.04 -1.02
CA GLY A 106 -12.97 -9.74 -0.22
C GLY A 106 -12.82 -8.61 0.79
N CYS A 107 -12.01 -7.60 0.48
CA CYS A 107 -11.91 -6.41 1.33
C CYS A 107 -13.27 -5.72 1.47
N ASN A 108 -13.57 -5.24 2.67
CA ASN A 108 -14.81 -4.52 2.94
C ASN A 108 -14.74 -3.08 2.44
N ARG A 109 -13.54 -2.50 2.36
CA ARG A 109 -13.37 -1.09 1.98
C ARG A 109 -11.98 -0.88 1.40
N VAL A 110 -11.91 -0.03 0.39
CA VAL A 110 -10.65 0.41 -0.20
C VAL A 110 -10.64 1.94 -0.17
N ALA A 111 -9.53 2.50 0.28
CA ALA A 111 -9.29 3.95 0.25
C ALA A 111 -8.06 4.25 -0.60
N TYR A 112 -8.03 5.42 -1.19
CA TYR A 112 -6.86 5.88 -1.94
C TYR A 112 -6.68 7.37 -1.75
N ALA A 113 -5.45 7.84 -1.91
CA ALA A 113 -5.15 9.25 -1.84
C ALA A 113 -5.46 9.89 -3.20
N SER A 114 -6.22 10.96 -3.18
CA SER A 114 -6.58 11.73 -4.36
C SER A 114 -6.00 13.14 -4.26
N SER A 115 -6.09 13.91 -5.32
CA SER A 115 -5.56 15.27 -5.38
C SER A 115 -6.51 16.16 -6.15
N LEU A 116 -6.55 17.44 -5.74
CA LEU A 116 -7.30 18.48 -6.47
C LEU A 116 -6.42 19.23 -7.47
N ALA A 117 -5.12 18.95 -7.46
CA ALA A 117 -4.18 19.63 -8.35
C ALA A 117 -4.30 19.18 -9.80
#